data_6611f36a5e18bddec32c6ad1946b6861
#
_entry.id   6611f36a5e18bddec32c6ad1946b6861
#
_cell.length_a   1.000
_cell.length_b   1.000
_cell.length_c   1.000
_cell.angle_alpha   90.00
_cell.angle_beta   90.00
_cell.angle_gamma   90.00
#
_symmetry.space_group_name_H-M   'P 1'
#
loop_
_entity.id
_entity.type
_entity.pdbx_description
1 polymer ?
#
loop_
_entity_poly.entity_id
_entity_poly.type
_entity_poly.pdbx_seq_one_letter_code
_entity_poly.pdbx_strand_id
1 'polypeptide(L)'
;MSVAVIGRGLFGSAAARHLAMAGVPGTLIGPGEPVDKRSHQGVFGSHYDEGRITRKCATKPFWVEVSVASINRYAQIEADSGITFYTPAGAMMAGDGLWMQQVRDACAVHGVVPEWLDPEDLRQRFAFFRFPAQFVATYEPTAAGHISPRRLVAAQGAAAVKHGARVVDATVHGIDERPDHVRLATDAGDMRFDRVLVAAGGMTDTVLGRPAQNDVYARTVALFQIDEAEAARLATMPSLIWQAPEDPYLLPPIRYPDGKTYVKLGGDPEDVRLDGIGAINDWFRSGGNPQVRDRLEQMTRELMPDLAIRAVTMDACVTTWTKDRLPEIRHLGDRVAVCTAGNGSGAKCSDELGRRGAALILKKQEELA
;
A
#
# COMPACT_ATOMS: atom_id res chain seq x y z
N MET A 1 -29.40 4.93 -7.88
CA MET A 1 -28.34 5.72 -7.20
C MET A 1 -27.04 5.48 -7.94
N SER A 2 -26.46 6.54 -8.49
CA SER A 2 -25.16 6.53 -9.16
C SER A 2 -24.05 6.90 -8.19
N VAL A 3 -22.93 6.15 -8.17
CA VAL A 3 -21.81 6.39 -7.28
C VAL A 3 -20.52 6.52 -8.09
N ALA A 4 -19.73 7.56 -7.82
CA ALA A 4 -18.35 7.66 -8.29
C ALA A 4 -17.35 7.33 -7.20
N VAL A 5 -16.26 6.68 -7.59
CA VAL A 5 -15.06 6.51 -6.77
C VAL A 5 -13.91 7.22 -7.46
N ILE A 6 -13.37 8.26 -6.82
CA ILE A 6 -12.25 9.05 -7.35
C ILE A 6 -10.94 8.49 -6.81
N GLY A 7 -10.05 8.10 -7.72
CA GLY A 7 -8.75 7.52 -7.42
C GLY A 7 -8.70 6.04 -7.76
N ARG A 8 -8.04 5.71 -8.88
CA ARG A 8 -7.85 4.34 -9.39
C ARG A 8 -6.64 3.64 -8.75
N GLY A 9 -6.39 3.94 -7.45
CA GLY A 9 -5.35 3.34 -6.65
C GLY A 9 -5.87 2.18 -5.79
N LEU A 10 -5.10 1.81 -4.77
CA LEU A 10 -5.35 0.66 -3.90
C LEU A 10 -6.73 0.70 -3.23
N PHE A 11 -7.09 1.82 -2.60
CA PHE A 11 -8.37 1.92 -1.87
C PHE A 11 -9.55 2.10 -2.82
N GLY A 12 -9.40 2.92 -3.86
CA GLY A 12 -10.49 3.19 -4.78
C GLY A 12 -10.87 1.98 -5.64
N SER A 13 -9.88 1.22 -6.14
CA SER A 13 -10.17 0.00 -6.91
C SER A 13 -10.86 -1.06 -6.03
N ALA A 14 -10.43 -1.20 -4.77
CA ALA A 14 -11.09 -2.08 -3.80
C ALA A 14 -12.53 -1.60 -3.50
N ALA A 15 -12.73 -0.30 -3.26
CA ALA A 15 -14.05 0.25 -3.02
C ALA A 15 -15.01 0.03 -4.21
N ALA A 16 -14.52 0.25 -5.44
CA ALA A 16 -15.31 0.02 -6.66
C ALA A 16 -15.73 -1.46 -6.79
N ARG A 17 -14.83 -2.41 -6.50
CA ARG A 17 -15.18 -3.83 -6.47
C ARG A 17 -16.25 -4.14 -5.43
N HIS A 18 -16.09 -3.65 -4.20
CA HIS A 18 -17.07 -3.90 -3.13
C HIS A 18 -18.44 -3.26 -3.40
N LEU A 19 -18.49 -2.07 -4.00
CA LEU A 19 -19.73 -1.45 -4.46
C LEU A 19 -20.43 -2.30 -5.52
N ALA A 20 -19.69 -2.77 -6.53
CA ALA A 20 -20.23 -3.59 -7.59
C ALA A 20 -20.77 -4.93 -7.06
N MET A 21 -20.04 -5.59 -6.16
CA MET A 21 -20.48 -6.82 -5.47
C MET A 21 -21.72 -6.61 -4.59
N ALA A 22 -21.92 -5.40 -4.07
CA ALA A 22 -23.11 -5.03 -3.30
C ALA A 22 -24.32 -4.68 -4.20
N GLY A 23 -24.22 -4.85 -5.53
CA GLY A 23 -25.30 -4.56 -6.48
C GLY A 23 -25.44 -3.07 -6.81
N VAL A 24 -24.46 -2.24 -6.48
CA VAL A 24 -24.40 -0.81 -6.83
C VAL A 24 -23.13 -0.55 -7.64
N PRO A 25 -23.08 -1.01 -8.91
CA PRO A 25 -21.89 -0.82 -9.72
C PRO A 25 -21.64 0.67 -9.95
N GLY A 26 -20.49 1.14 -9.45
CA GLY A 26 -20.10 2.54 -9.52
C GLY A 26 -19.22 2.84 -10.75
N THR A 27 -18.83 4.12 -10.88
CA THR A 27 -17.82 4.57 -11.83
C THR A 27 -16.52 4.83 -11.10
N LEU A 28 -15.47 4.06 -11.40
CA LEU A 28 -14.09 4.27 -10.91
C LEU A 28 -13.39 5.25 -11.84
N ILE A 29 -12.98 6.41 -11.31
CA ILE A 29 -12.38 7.51 -12.09
C ILE A 29 -10.94 7.73 -11.65
N GLY A 30 -10.02 7.69 -12.58
CA GLY A 30 -8.62 7.97 -12.33
C GLY A 30 -7.73 7.55 -13.51
N PRO A 31 -6.59 8.19 -13.73
CA PRO A 31 -5.66 7.81 -14.78
C PRO A 31 -5.01 6.45 -14.50
N GLY A 32 -4.55 5.81 -15.56
CA GLY A 32 -3.72 4.61 -15.48
C GLY A 32 -2.30 4.91 -15.06
N GLU A 33 -1.49 3.84 -14.87
CA GLU A 33 -0.05 3.98 -14.65
C GLU A 33 0.63 4.54 -15.90
N PRO A 34 1.47 5.58 -15.78
CA PRO A 34 2.19 6.13 -16.93
C PRO A 34 3.25 5.16 -17.44
N VAL A 35 3.43 5.13 -18.77
CA VAL A 35 4.47 4.30 -19.42
C VAL A 35 5.87 4.75 -19.01
N ASP A 36 6.08 6.07 -18.92
CA ASP A 36 7.32 6.66 -18.43
C ASP A 36 7.05 7.69 -17.34
N LYS A 37 7.48 7.38 -16.13
CA LYS A 37 7.31 8.25 -14.96
C LYS A 37 8.05 9.58 -15.09
N ARG A 38 9.22 9.61 -15.76
CA ARG A 38 10.07 10.81 -15.83
C ARG A 38 9.49 11.90 -16.69
N SER A 39 8.84 11.53 -17.78
CA SER A 39 8.21 12.47 -18.72
C SER A 39 6.73 12.73 -18.43
N HIS A 40 6.12 11.96 -17.51
CA HIS A 40 4.70 12.08 -17.21
C HIS A 40 4.34 13.45 -16.59
N GLN A 41 3.31 14.09 -17.14
CA GLN A 41 2.83 15.41 -16.68
C GLN A 41 1.57 15.34 -15.80
N GLY A 42 0.92 14.18 -15.74
CA GLY A 42 -0.28 13.95 -14.94
C GLY A 42 0.02 13.58 -13.47
N VAL A 43 -0.99 13.08 -12.80
CA VAL A 43 -0.89 12.63 -11.41
C VAL A 43 -0.32 11.21 -11.31
N PHE A 44 0.29 10.91 -10.16
CA PHE A 44 0.88 9.61 -9.89
C PHE A 44 0.11 8.82 -8.83
N GLY A 45 0.22 7.49 -8.89
CA GLY A 45 -0.25 6.57 -7.85
C GLY A 45 0.91 5.92 -7.10
N SER A 46 0.78 5.72 -5.80
CA SER A 46 1.83 5.08 -4.98
C SER A 46 1.87 3.54 -5.10
N HIS A 47 1.07 2.96 -6.02
CA HIS A 47 1.01 1.52 -6.24
C HIS A 47 1.87 1.02 -7.43
N TYR A 48 2.63 1.88 -8.07
CA TYR A 48 3.45 1.56 -9.25
C TYR A 48 4.73 0.80 -8.87
N ASP A 49 4.57 -0.42 -8.34
CA ASP A 49 5.64 -1.24 -7.82
C ASP A 49 5.25 -2.74 -7.85
N GLU A 50 6.24 -3.64 -7.74
CA GLU A 50 6.04 -5.10 -7.71
C GLU A 50 6.12 -5.71 -6.32
N GLY A 51 6.49 -4.95 -5.30
CA GLY A 51 6.65 -5.50 -3.96
C GLY A 51 6.17 -4.60 -2.83
N ARG A 52 5.21 -5.09 -2.04
CA ARG A 52 4.86 -4.57 -0.71
C ARG A 52 4.66 -5.74 0.23
N ILE A 53 5.12 -5.60 1.47
CA ILE A 53 4.92 -6.65 2.48
C ILE A 53 3.44 -6.83 2.77
N THR A 54 3.01 -8.09 2.85
CA THR A 54 1.72 -8.47 3.42
C THR A 54 1.94 -9.40 4.61
N ARG A 55 1.28 -9.10 5.72
CA ARG A 55 1.37 -9.78 7.01
C ARG A 55 0.19 -9.41 7.90
N LYS A 56 -0.16 -10.26 8.84
CA LYS A 56 -1.21 -9.99 9.84
C LYS A 56 -0.64 -9.21 11.03
N CYS A 57 0.55 -9.59 11.51
CA CYS A 57 1.19 -8.97 12.66
C CYS A 57 1.42 -7.48 12.47
N ALA A 58 1.14 -6.70 13.52
CA ALA A 58 1.38 -5.26 13.60
C ALA A 58 1.50 -4.83 15.06
N THR A 59 1.97 -3.60 15.32
CA THR A 59 2.09 -3.03 16.66
C THR A 59 0.79 -2.44 17.22
N LYS A 60 -0.25 -2.29 16.40
CA LYS A 60 -1.57 -1.77 16.82
C LYS A 60 -2.68 -2.75 16.39
N PRO A 61 -3.68 -3.05 17.26
CA PRO A 61 -4.77 -3.98 16.97
C PRO A 61 -5.55 -3.64 15.69
N PHE A 62 -5.85 -2.35 15.45
CA PHE A 62 -6.52 -1.92 14.23
C PHE A 62 -5.86 -2.43 12.94
N TRP A 63 -4.51 -2.33 12.86
CA TRP A 63 -3.79 -2.80 11.68
C TRP A 63 -3.75 -4.32 11.58
N VAL A 64 -3.82 -5.05 12.69
CA VAL A 64 -4.00 -6.51 12.68
C VAL A 64 -5.36 -6.87 12.09
N GLU A 65 -6.43 -6.27 12.60
CA GLU A 65 -7.82 -6.50 12.16
C GLU A 65 -7.97 -6.33 10.64
N VAL A 66 -7.60 -5.14 10.12
CA VAL A 66 -7.78 -4.84 8.69
C VAL A 66 -6.84 -5.63 7.79
N SER A 67 -5.67 -6.08 8.31
CA SER A 67 -4.77 -6.97 7.59
C SER A 67 -5.37 -8.36 7.46
N VAL A 68 -5.86 -8.95 8.57
CA VAL A 68 -6.53 -10.26 8.58
C VAL A 68 -7.70 -10.26 7.60
N ALA A 69 -8.56 -9.25 7.70
CA ALA A 69 -9.74 -9.14 6.84
C ALA A 69 -9.37 -9.04 5.35
N SER A 70 -8.33 -8.29 5.00
CA SER A 70 -7.87 -8.15 3.60
C SER A 70 -7.22 -9.43 3.07
N ILE A 71 -6.29 -10.00 3.82
CA ILE A 71 -5.53 -11.20 3.41
C ILE A 71 -6.47 -12.40 3.20
N ASN A 72 -7.49 -12.54 4.02
CA ASN A 72 -8.48 -13.62 3.89
C ASN A 72 -9.28 -13.56 2.57
N ARG A 73 -9.29 -12.41 1.88
CA ARG A 73 -9.98 -12.26 0.58
C ARG A 73 -9.04 -12.29 -0.62
N TYR A 74 -7.72 -12.40 -0.46
CA TYR A 74 -6.78 -12.40 -1.58
C TYR A 74 -7.09 -13.50 -2.62
N ALA A 75 -7.28 -14.74 -2.16
CA ALA A 75 -7.60 -15.85 -3.06
C ALA A 75 -8.89 -15.61 -3.85
N GLN A 76 -9.91 -15.00 -3.23
CA GLN A 76 -11.15 -14.64 -3.92
C GLN A 76 -10.90 -13.54 -4.98
N ILE A 77 -10.09 -12.53 -4.66
CA ILE A 77 -9.77 -11.45 -5.60
C ILE A 77 -9.01 -12.01 -6.81
N GLU A 78 -8.04 -12.89 -6.59
CA GLU A 78 -7.29 -13.56 -7.67
C GLU A 78 -8.19 -14.44 -8.53
N ALA A 79 -9.06 -15.26 -7.92
CA ALA A 79 -10.01 -16.11 -8.64
C ALA A 79 -11.04 -15.29 -9.44
N ASP A 80 -11.50 -14.17 -8.90
CA ASP A 80 -12.49 -13.30 -9.53
C ASP A 80 -11.92 -12.56 -10.74
N SER A 81 -10.68 -12.09 -10.63
CA SER A 81 -10.00 -11.30 -11.65
C SER A 81 -9.18 -12.13 -12.66
N GLY A 82 -8.74 -13.33 -12.29
CA GLY A 82 -7.73 -14.09 -13.03
C GLY A 82 -6.31 -13.52 -12.94
N ILE A 83 -6.05 -12.56 -12.04
CA ILE A 83 -4.76 -11.89 -11.89
C ILE A 83 -4.12 -12.28 -10.55
N THR A 84 -3.00 -12.99 -10.59
CA THR A 84 -2.20 -13.31 -9.41
C THR A 84 -1.36 -12.12 -8.98
N PHE A 85 -1.48 -11.71 -7.73
CA PHE A 85 -0.74 -10.59 -7.15
C PHE A 85 -0.06 -10.92 -5.82
N TYR A 86 -0.43 -12.04 -5.19
CA TYR A 86 0.09 -12.45 -3.88
C TYR A 86 1.12 -13.57 -4.00
N THR A 87 2.22 -13.45 -3.26
CA THR A 87 3.28 -14.46 -3.12
C THR A 87 3.44 -14.83 -1.64
N PRO A 88 3.16 -16.09 -1.25
CA PRO A 88 3.22 -16.55 0.14
C PRO A 88 4.66 -16.87 0.58
N ALA A 89 5.54 -15.87 0.60
CA ALA A 89 6.95 -16.03 1.00
C ALA A 89 7.17 -16.06 2.53
N GLY A 90 6.10 -15.92 3.32
CA GLY A 90 6.20 -15.67 4.76
C GLY A 90 6.59 -14.24 5.09
N ALA A 91 6.37 -13.84 6.34
CA ALA A 91 6.78 -12.52 6.83
C ALA A 91 7.28 -12.59 8.27
N MET A 92 8.28 -11.75 8.57
CA MET A 92 8.93 -11.65 9.87
C MET A 92 8.88 -10.21 10.37
N MET A 93 8.70 -10.06 11.69
CA MET A 93 8.99 -8.82 12.40
C MET A 93 10.04 -9.11 13.47
N ALA A 94 11.16 -8.40 13.45
CA ALA A 94 12.30 -8.64 14.35
C ALA A 94 12.68 -7.35 15.11
N GLY A 95 12.90 -7.47 16.43
CA GLY A 95 13.25 -6.32 17.25
C GLY A 95 13.57 -6.69 18.69
N ASP A 96 13.73 -5.69 19.54
CA ASP A 96 13.90 -5.89 20.98
C ASP A 96 12.61 -6.41 21.64
N GLY A 97 12.76 -6.89 22.90
CA GLY A 97 11.66 -7.51 23.62
C GLY A 97 10.45 -6.58 23.84
N LEU A 98 10.66 -5.27 24.04
CA LEU A 98 9.57 -4.31 24.27
C LEU A 98 8.75 -4.07 23.00
N TRP A 99 9.42 -3.82 21.88
CA TRP A 99 8.74 -3.63 20.60
C TRP A 99 7.99 -4.89 20.17
N MET A 100 8.62 -6.06 20.35
CA MET A 100 7.99 -7.34 20.01
C MET A 100 6.83 -7.71 20.95
N GLN A 101 6.86 -7.25 22.21
CA GLN A 101 5.72 -7.40 23.12
C GLN A 101 4.49 -6.63 22.63
N GLN A 102 4.66 -5.39 22.11
CA GLN A 102 3.56 -4.64 21.48
C GLN A 102 2.95 -5.38 20.29
N VAL A 103 3.79 -6.03 19.47
CA VAL A 103 3.31 -6.88 18.37
C VAL A 103 2.49 -8.05 18.89
N ARG A 104 2.97 -8.74 19.93
CA ARG A 104 2.27 -9.88 20.57
C ARG A 104 0.91 -9.47 21.11
N ASP A 105 0.86 -8.37 21.86
CA ASP A 105 -0.36 -7.88 22.48
C ASP A 105 -1.40 -7.49 21.43
N ALA A 106 -0.97 -6.77 20.38
CA ALA A 106 -1.85 -6.39 19.28
C ALA A 106 -2.39 -7.61 18.51
N CYS A 107 -1.56 -8.61 18.27
CA CYS A 107 -1.95 -9.87 17.61
C CYS A 107 -2.95 -10.67 18.47
N ALA A 108 -2.74 -10.73 19.79
CA ALA A 108 -3.60 -11.47 20.71
C ALA A 108 -5.05 -10.95 20.72
N VAL A 109 -5.28 -9.64 20.56
CA VAL A 109 -6.61 -9.04 20.46
C VAL A 109 -7.46 -9.67 19.35
N HIS A 110 -6.82 -10.11 18.26
CA HIS A 110 -7.51 -10.69 17.08
C HIS A 110 -7.22 -12.18 16.87
N GLY A 111 -6.67 -12.86 17.88
CA GLY A 111 -6.39 -14.29 17.81
C GLY A 111 -5.31 -14.67 16.78
N VAL A 112 -4.44 -13.76 16.39
CA VAL A 112 -3.31 -14.02 15.51
C VAL A 112 -2.16 -14.57 16.33
N VAL A 113 -1.72 -15.80 16.01
CA VAL A 113 -0.65 -16.50 16.73
C VAL A 113 0.49 -16.80 15.75
N PRO A 114 1.48 -15.89 15.60
CA PRO A 114 2.69 -16.16 14.82
C PRO A 114 3.61 -17.12 15.57
N GLU A 115 4.55 -17.73 14.87
CA GLU A 115 5.70 -18.38 15.51
C GLU A 115 6.53 -17.32 16.22
N TRP A 116 6.99 -17.65 17.41
CA TRP A 116 7.94 -16.83 18.16
C TRP A 116 9.33 -17.40 18.02
N LEU A 117 10.28 -16.61 17.53
CA LEU A 117 11.66 -16.99 17.29
C LEU A 117 12.58 -16.31 18.30
N ASP A 118 13.37 -17.08 18.98
CA ASP A 118 14.44 -16.60 19.80
C ASP A 118 15.71 -16.27 18.98
N PRO A 119 16.77 -15.69 19.58
CA PRO A 119 17.99 -15.37 18.84
C PRO A 119 18.70 -16.57 18.22
N GLU A 120 18.55 -17.78 18.79
CA GLU A 120 19.13 -19.00 18.24
C GLU A 120 18.36 -19.49 17.02
N ASP A 121 17.02 -19.49 17.08
CA ASP A 121 16.14 -19.77 15.94
C ASP A 121 16.47 -18.85 14.76
N LEU A 122 16.66 -17.54 15.02
CA LEU A 122 17.01 -16.57 13.98
C LEU A 122 18.34 -16.91 13.29
N ARG A 123 19.35 -17.26 14.06
CA ARG A 123 20.67 -17.64 13.50
C ARG A 123 20.63 -18.95 12.72
N GLN A 124 19.86 -19.93 13.18
CA GLN A 124 19.82 -21.26 12.55
C GLN A 124 18.94 -21.28 11.31
N ARG A 125 17.74 -20.71 11.39
CA ARG A 125 16.72 -20.80 10.34
C ARG A 125 16.87 -19.74 9.24
N PHE A 126 17.41 -18.56 9.61
CA PHE A 126 17.52 -17.39 8.71
C PHE A 126 18.97 -16.84 8.66
N ALA A 127 19.90 -17.73 8.43
CA ALA A 127 21.36 -17.47 8.47
C ALA A 127 21.84 -16.41 7.47
N PHE A 128 21.01 -16.00 6.52
CA PHE A 128 21.31 -14.88 5.61
C PHE A 128 21.11 -13.50 6.25
N PHE A 129 20.48 -13.41 7.43
CA PHE A 129 20.35 -12.17 8.20
C PHE A 129 21.34 -12.10 9.37
N ARG A 130 21.84 -10.90 9.65
CA ARG A 130 22.67 -10.59 10.80
C ARG A 130 21.94 -9.61 11.71
N PHE A 131 21.18 -10.14 12.65
CA PHE A 131 20.47 -9.34 13.64
C PHE A 131 21.34 -9.02 14.87
N PRO A 132 21.07 -7.91 15.61
CA PRO A 132 21.57 -7.72 16.97
C PRO A 132 21.26 -8.93 17.85
N ALA A 133 22.21 -9.27 18.75
CA ALA A 133 22.12 -10.50 19.55
C ALA A 133 20.88 -10.61 20.45
N GLN A 134 20.30 -9.46 20.84
CA GLN A 134 19.09 -9.38 21.68
C GLN A 134 17.77 -9.43 20.90
N PHE A 135 17.80 -9.44 19.57
CA PHE A 135 16.56 -9.46 18.79
C PHE A 135 15.87 -10.81 18.88
N VAL A 136 14.57 -10.73 19.05
CA VAL A 136 13.60 -11.81 18.89
C VAL A 136 12.68 -11.48 17.73
N ALA A 137 11.90 -12.45 17.22
CA ALA A 137 11.02 -12.17 16.11
C ALA A 137 9.68 -12.90 16.23
N THR A 138 8.68 -12.36 15.52
CA THR A 138 7.51 -13.13 15.09
C THR A 138 7.69 -13.55 13.65
N TYR A 139 7.28 -14.77 13.31
CA TYR A 139 7.29 -15.30 11.95
C TYR A 139 5.92 -15.85 11.58
N GLU A 140 5.41 -15.42 10.44
CA GLU A 140 4.17 -15.90 9.82
C GLU A 140 4.56 -16.70 8.57
N PRO A 141 4.62 -18.05 8.63
CA PRO A 141 5.03 -18.88 7.51
C PRO A 141 3.98 -18.96 6.41
N THR A 142 2.71 -18.67 6.74
CA THR A 142 1.56 -18.76 5.83
C THR A 142 0.68 -17.52 5.93
N ALA A 143 -0.08 -17.26 4.87
CA ALA A 143 -0.94 -16.08 4.76
C ALA A 143 -0.18 -14.76 5.02
N ALA A 144 1.09 -14.75 4.62
CA ALA A 144 2.03 -13.64 4.74
C ALA A 144 3.08 -13.74 3.63
N GLY A 145 3.79 -12.65 3.35
CA GLY A 145 4.78 -12.58 2.26
C GLY A 145 4.76 -11.22 1.59
N HIS A 146 4.54 -11.18 0.29
CA HIS A 146 4.43 -9.92 -0.42
C HIS A 146 3.31 -9.92 -1.47
N ILE A 147 2.86 -8.73 -1.82
CA ILE A 147 1.92 -8.47 -2.91
C ILE A 147 2.58 -7.57 -3.95
N SER A 148 2.21 -7.75 -5.23
CA SER A 148 2.40 -6.71 -6.24
C SER A 148 1.23 -5.71 -6.12
N PRO A 149 1.47 -4.48 -5.62
CA PRO A 149 0.39 -3.50 -5.51
C PRO A 149 -0.15 -3.09 -6.88
N ARG A 150 0.67 -3.07 -7.92
CA ARG A 150 0.26 -2.84 -9.31
C ARG A 150 -0.74 -3.89 -9.76
N ARG A 151 -0.42 -5.19 -9.57
CA ARG A 151 -1.31 -6.28 -9.96
C ARG A 151 -2.54 -6.38 -9.05
N LEU A 152 -2.44 -6.04 -7.77
CA LEU A 152 -3.60 -5.96 -6.87
C LEU A 152 -4.60 -4.90 -7.34
N VAL A 153 -4.14 -3.70 -7.72
CA VAL A 153 -5.01 -2.66 -8.29
C VAL A 153 -5.67 -3.13 -9.58
N ALA A 154 -4.90 -3.77 -10.48
CA ALA A 154 -5.45 -4.34 -11.71
C ALA A 154 -6.49 -5.43 -11.42
N ALA A 155 -6.22 -6.32 -10.45
CA ALA A 155 -7.14 -7.39 -10.05
C ALA A 155 -8.46 -6.84 -9.47
N GLN A 156 -8.37 -5.87 -8.56
CA GLN A 156 -9.54 -5.20 -8.00
C GLN A 156 -10.36 -4.49 -9.08
N GLY A 157 -9.69 -3.77 -10.01
CA GLY A 157 -10.35 -3.09 -11.12
C GLY A 157 -11.03 -4.05 -12.09
N ALA A 158 -10.35 -5.14 -12.47
CA ALA A 158 -10.92 -6.18 -13.34
C ALA A 158 -12.14 -6.85 -12.71
N ALA A 159 -12.05 -7.21 -11.43
CA ALA A 159 -13.16 -7.78 -10.69
C ALA A 159 -14.33 -6.78 -10.57
N ALA A 160 -14.07 -5.49 -10.32
CA ALA A 160 -15.10 -4.45 -10.30
C ALA A 160 -15.85 -4.38 -11.66
N VAL A 161 -15.11 -4.38 -12.78
CA VAL A 161 -15.70 -4.36 -14.14
C VAL A 161 -16.51 -5.62 -14.40
N LYS A 162 -16.02 -6.80 -14.02
CA LYS A 162 -16.76 -8.06 -14.14
C LYS A 162 -18.12 -8.01 -13.41
N HIS A 163 -18.19 -7.30 -12.28
CA HIS A 163 -19.42 -7.07 -11.52
C HIS A 163 -20.20 -5.81 -11.96
N GLY A 164 -19.88 -5.23 -13.13
CA GLY A 164 -20.65 -4.16 -13.77
C GLY A 164 -20.17 -2.73 -13.48
N ALA A 165 -19.06 -2.53 -12.76
CA ALA A 165 -18.49 -1.20 -12.59
C ALA A 165 -17.93 -0.65 -13.92
N ARG A 166 -17.97 0.66 -14.08
CA ARG A 166 -17.36 1.40 -15.19
C ARG A 166 -16.03 1.99 -14.74
N VAL A 167 -15.01 1.94 -15.60
CA VAL A 167 -13.73 2.63 -15.41
C VAL A 167 -13.64 3.79 -16.38
N VAL A 168 -13.29 4.97 -15.88
CA VAL A 168 -13.04 6.18 -16.66
C VAL A 168 -11.62 6.63 -16.44
N ASP A 169 -10.83 6.66 -17.51
CA ASP A 169 -9.47 7.21 -17.52
C ASP A 169 -9.56 8.73 -17.62
N ALA A 170 -9.58 9.40 -16.50
CA ALA A 170 -9.66 10.86 -16.39
C ALA A 170 -9.12 11.35 -15.05
N THR A 171 -8.58 12.56 -15.03
CA THR A 171 -8.18 13.26 -13.82
C THR A 171 -9.33 14.13 -13.32
N VAL A 172 -9.68 14.00 -12.03
CA VAL A 172 -10.65 14.89 -11.38
C VAL A 172 -9.92 16.09 -10.81
N HIS A 173 -10.35 17.28 -11.22
CA HIS A 173 -9.77 18.57 -10.81
C HIS A 173 -10.59 19.29 -9.73
N GLY A 174 -11.86 18.91 -9.54
CA GLY A 174 -12.72 19.54 -8.54
C GLY A 174 -14.01 18.79 -8.30
N ILE A 175 -14.55 18.98 -7.10
CA ILE A 175 -15.79 18.38 -6.61
C ILE A 175 -16.69 19.51 -6.15
N ASP A 176 -17.93 19.51 -6.60
CA ASP A 176 -18.95 20.49 -6.23
C ASP A 176 -20.20 19.75 -5.77
N GLU A 177 -20.40 19.69 -4.45
CA GLU A 177 -21.57 19.04 -3.84
C GLU A 177 -22.78 19.97 -3.90
N ARG A 178 -23.86 19.49 -4.54
CA ARG A 178 -25.14 20.16 -4.69
C ARG A 178 -26.22 19.45 -3.89
N PRO A 179 -27.35 20.06 -3.60
CA PRO A 179 -28.43 19.43 -2.83
C PRO A 179 -28.96 18.13 -3.44
N ASP A 180 -28.93 18.01 -4.77
CA ASP A 180 -29.48 16.86 -5.50
C ASP A 180 -28.42 15.91 -6.11
N HIS A 181 -27.16 16.38 -6.29
CA HIS A 181 -26.08 15.61 -6.91
C HIS A 181 -24.68 16.14 -6.53
N VAL A 182 -23.65 15.43 -6.96
CA VAL A 182 -22.26 15.90 -6.96
C VAL A 182 -21.79 16.07 -8.39
N ARG A 183 -21.26 17.26 -8.73
CA ARG A 183 -20.60 17.53 -10.01
C ARG A 183 -19.11 17.33 -9.86
N LEU A 184 -18.51 16.59 -10.77
CA LEU A 184 -17.06 16.39 -10.89
C LEU A 184 -16.57 17.13 -12.14
N ALA A 185 -15.59 18.02 -11.95
CA ALA A 185 -14.86 18.63 -13.06
C ALA A 185 -13.68 17.71 -13.42
N THR A 186 -13.63 17.24 -14.67
CA THR A 186 -12.55 16.34 -15.14
C THR A 186 -11.98 16.83 -16.47
N ASP A 187 -10.81 16.31 -16.85
CA ASP A 187 -10.20 16.55 -18.16
C ASP A 187 -10.98 15.86 -19.31
N ALA A 188 -11.87 14.92 -18.99
CA ALA A 188 -12.80 14.29 -19.94
C ALA A 188 -14.20 14.96 -19.95
N GLY A 189 -14.34 16.14 -19.34
CA GLY A 189 -15.58 16.89 -19.19
C GLY A 189 -16.26 16.69 -17.84
N ASP A 190 -17.37 17.38 -17.61
CA ASP A 190 -18.13 17.34 -16.38
C ASP A 190 -18.93 16.05 -16.25
N MET A 191 -18.94 15.49 -15.04
CA MET A 191 -19.74 14.30 -14.69
C MET A 191 -20.63 14.57 -13.49
N ARG A 192 -21.78 13.89 -13.40
CA ARG A 192 -22.74 14.04 -12.29
C ARG A 192 -23.04 12.69 -11.66
N PHE A 193 -23.05 12.64 -10.33
CA PHE A 193 -23.34 11.44 -9.53
C PHE A 193 -24.19 11.78 -8.32
N ASP A 194 -24.93 10.80 -7.81
CA ASP A 194 -25.70 10.96 -6.58
C ASP A 194 -24.80 11.00 -5.36
N ARG A 195 -23.69 10.23 -5.38
CA ARG A 195 -22.69 10.16 -4.28
C ARG A 195 -21.28 9.96 -4.82
N VAL A 196 -20.30 10.42 -4.05
CA VAL A 196 -18.87 10.36 -4.41
C VAL A 196 -18.03 9.91 -3.24
N LEU A 197 -17.21 8.87 -3.46
CA LEU A 197 -16.14 8.45 -2.55
C LEU A 197 -14.79 8.95 -3.08
N VAL A 198 -14.08 9.76 -2.30
CA VAL A 198 -12.75 10.24 -2.65
C VAL A 198 -11.69 9.31 -2.05
N ALA A 199 -10.93 8.63 -2.91
CA ALA A 199 -9.87 7.68 -2.56
C ALA A 199 -8.56 7.99 -3.31
N ALA A 200 -8.23 9.29 -3.42
CA ALA A 200 -7.15 9.80 -4.27
C ALA A 200 -5.75 9.77 -3.60
N GLY A 201 -5.58 9.04 -2.49
CA GLY A 201 -4.29 8.89 -1.81
C GLY A 201 -3.67 10.23 -1.43
N GLY A 202 -2.40 10.47 -1.77
CA GLY A 202 -1.71 11.74 -1.49
C GLY A 202 -2.31 12.96 -2.17
N MET A 203 -3.16 12.78 -3.20
CA MET A 203 -3.83 13.88 -3.91
C MET A 203 -5.20 14.23 -3.32
N THR A 204 -5.65 13.56 -2.25
CA THR A 204 -7.00 13.68 -1.70
C THR A 204 -7.35 15.12 -1.34
N ASP A 205 -6.49 15.82 -0.60
CA ASP A 205 -6.80 17.18 -0.15
C ASP A 205 -6.84 18.18 -1.32
N THR A 206 -6.01 17.98 -2.36
CA THR A 206 -6.04 18.76 -3.60
C THR A 206 -7.36 18.55 -4.35
N VAL A 207 -7.78 17.30 -4.53
CA VAL A 207 -9.05 16.98 -5.22
C VAL A 207 -10.26 17.54 -4.47
N LEU A 208 -10.21 17.56 -3.14
CA LEU A 208 -11.25 18.13 -2.28
C LEU A 208 -11.19 19.68 -2.21
N GLY A 209 -10.16 20.31 -2.74
CA GLY A 209 -9.98 21.77 -2.65
C GLY A 209 -9.88 22.28 -1.22
N ARG A 210 -9.40 21.46 -0.28
CA ARG A 210 -9.28 21.81 1.15
C ARG A 210 -7.81 21.98 1.57
N PRO A 211 -7.53 22.70 2.67
CA PRO A 211 -6.20 22.70 3.28
C PRO A 211 -5.76 21.28 3.62
N ALA A 212 -4.45 21.04 3.57
CA ALA A 212 -3.88 19.73 3.86
C ALA A 212 -4.31 19.22 5.25
N GLN A 213 -5.04 18.12 5.27
CA GLN A 213 -5.44 17.38 6.48
C GLN A 213 -4.52 16.18 6.69
N ASN A 214 -3.89 15.71 5.61
CA ASN A 214 -3.02 14.55 5.58
C ASN A 214 -1.60 15.00 5.23
N ASP A 215 -0.61 14.42 5.90
CA ASP A 215 0.79 14.60 5.55
C ASP A 215 1.18 13.60 4.47
N VAL A 216 1.79 14.10 3.39
CA VAL A 216 2.34 13.26 2.33
C VAL A 216 3.86 13.30 2.44
N TYR A 217 4.48 12.14 2.65
CA TYR A 217 5.93 12.03 2.80
C TYR A 217 6.57 11.36 1.60
N ALA A 218 7.68 11.93 1.16
CA ALA A 218 8.58 11.33 0.19
C ALA A 218 9.14 10.01 0.72
N ARG A 219 9.25 9.00 -0.15
CA ARG A 219 9.83 7.70 0.17
C ARG A 219 10.73 7.24 -0.97
N THR A 220 11.90 6.76 -0.61
CA THR A 220 12.82 6.14 -1.55
C THR A 220 12.90 4.65 -1.28
N VAL A 221 12.92 3.85 -2.32
CA VAL A 221 13.20 2.41 -2.22
C VAL A 221 14.48 2.10 -2.99
N ALA A 222 15.32 1.24 -2.41
CA ALA A 222 16.49 0.68 -3.08
C ALA A 222 16.16 -0.71 -3.63
N LEU A 223 16.61 -0.96 -4.85
CA LEU A 223 16.44 -2.22 -5.56
C LEU A 223 17.82 -2.81 -5.83
N PHE A 224 18.12 -3.93 -5.21
CA PHE A 224 19.40 -4.64 -5.33
C PHE A 224 19.24 -5.75 -6.36
N GLN A 225 19.77 -5.54 -7.58
CA GLN A 225 19.73 -6.54 -8.61
C GLN A 225 20.61 -7.74 -8.21
N ILE A 226 20.04 -8.93 -8.34
CA ILE A 226 20.71 -10.22 -8.10
C ILE A 226 20.56 -11.12 -9.32
N ASP A 227 21.41 -12.14 -9.43
CA ASP A 227 21.27 -13.19 -10.45
C ASP A 227 20.39 -14.35 -9.98
N GLU A 228 20.17 -15.32 -10.90
CA GLU A 228 19.32 -16.48 -10.63
C GLU A 228 19.89 -17.41 -9.54
N ALA A 229 21.22 -17.53 -9.46
CA ALA A 229 21.86 -18.35 -8.43
C ALA A 229 21.63 -17.76 -7.03
N GLU A 230 21.77 -16.45 -6.90
CA GLU A 230 21.50 -15.75 -5.64
C GLU A 230 20.01 -15.75 -5.30
N ALA A 231 19.14 -15.59 -6.29
CA ALA A 231 17.69 -15.72 -6.08
C ALA A 231 17.29 -17.13 -5.58
N ALA A 232 17.92 -18.17 -6.12
CA ALA A 232 17.71 -19.54 -5.64
C ALA A 232 18.23 -19.76 -4.21
N ARG A 233 19.39 -19.19 -3.85
CA ARG A 233 19.94 -19.21 -2.48
C ARG A 233 18.98 -18.55 -1.46
N LEU A 234 18.28 -17.52 -1.88
CA LEU A 234 17.35 -16.75 -1.07
C LEU A 234 15.87 -17.20 -1.22
N ALA A 235 15.61 -18.36 -1.83
CA ALA A 235 14.24 -18.83 -2.12
C ALA A 235 13.34 -18.96 -0.88
N THR A 236 13.92 -19.17 0.31
CA THR A 236 13.20 -19.27 1.59
C THR A 236 13.19 -17.96 2.40
N MET A 237 13.71 -16.87 1.83
CA MET A 237 13.76 -15.59 2.51
C MET A 237 12.35 -15.00 2.68
N PRO A 238 11.91 -14.72 3.92
CA PRO A 238 10.64 -14.04 4.15
C PRO A 238 10.74 -12.54 3.86
N SER A 239 9.60 -11.89 3.71
CA SER A 239 9.53 -10.45 3.89
C SER A 239 9.86 -10.08 5.34
N LEU A 240 10.61 -9.00 5.54
CA LEU A 240 11.12 -8.63 6.87
C LEU A 240 10.83 -7.16 7.18
N ILE A 241 10.39 -6.91 8.40
CA ILE A 241 10.45 -5.60 9.05
C ILE A 241 11.30 -5.77 10.30
N TRP A 242 12.25 -4.87 10.53
CA TRP A 242 13.01 -4.91 11.77
C TRP A 242 13.09 -3.54 12.42
N GLN A 243 13.27 -3.55 13.71
CA GLN A 243 13.37 -2.34 14.51
C GLN A 243 14.68 -1.60 14.22
N ALA A 244 14.57 -0.45 13.59
CA ALA A 244 15.64 0.52 13.37
C ALA A 244 15.04 1.92 13.20
N PRO A 245 15.84 3.00 13.33
CA PRO A 245 15.34 4.38 13.20
C PRO A 245 14.66 4.69 11.87
N GLU A 246 15.08 4.03 10.80
CA GLU A 246 14.58 4.22 9.42
C GLU A 246 13.25 3.49 9.13
N ASP A 247 12.67 2.78 10.11
CA ASP A 247 11.49 1.92 9.91
C ASP A 247 11.62 0.99 8.67
N PRO A 248 12.73 0.23 8.55
CA PRO A 248 13.05 -0.49 7.35
C PRO A 248 12.17 -1.69 7.10
N TYR A 249 11.92 -1.97 5.81
CA TYR A 249 11.22 -3.17 5.35
C TYR A 249 11.90 -3.78 4.13
N LEU A 250 12.21 -5.06 4.21
CA LEU A 250 12.94 -5.81 3.21
C LEU A 250 12.03 -6.86 2.55
N LEU A 251 12.14 -6.97 1.24
CA LEU A 251 11.39 -7.94 0.45
C LEU A 251 12.34 -8.97 -0.16
N PRO A 252 11.94 -10.25 -0.22
CA PRO A 252 12.72 -11.32 -0.84
C PRO A 252 12.90 -11.08 -2.35
N PRO A 253 13.63 -11.94 -3.07
CA PRO A 253 13.78 -11.82 -4.51
C PRO A 253 12.45 -11.72 -5.25
N ILE A 254 12.27 -10.66 -6.02
CA ILE A 254 11.08 -10.40 -6.84
C ILE A 254 11.53 -10.10 -8.27
N ARG A 255 10.87 -10.75 -9.25
CA ARG A 255 11.07 -10.45 -10.66
C ARG A 255 10.26 -9.22 -11.06
N TYR A 256 10.92 -8.23 -11.64
CA TYR A 256 10.34 -6.98 -12.10
C TYR A 256 10.05 -7.02 -13.62
N PRO A 257 9.24 -6.06 -14.14
CA PRO A 257 8.86 -6.02 -15.56
C PRO A 257 10.04 -5.84 -16.54
N ASP A 258 11.18 -5.31 -16.08
CA ASP A 258 12.42 -5.20 -16.86
C ASP A 258 13.12 -6.56 -17.05
N GLY A 259 12.53 -7.64 -16.55
CA GLY A 259 13.06 -8.99 -16.64
C GLY A 259 14.17 -9.33 -15.65
N LYS A 260 14.50 -8.42 -14.73
CA LYS A 260 15.51 -8.62 -13.69
C LYS A 260 14.89 -9.01 -12.36
N THR A 261 15.69 -9.61 -11.48
CA THR A 261 15.29 -9.97 -10.12
C THR A 261 15.98 -9.06 -9.12
N TYR A 262 15.18 -8.56 -8.16
CA TYR A 262 15.67 -7.64 -7.13
C TYR A 262 15.25 -8.10 -5.74
N VAL A 263 16.17 -7.92 -4.79
CA VAL A 263 15.83 -7.74 -3.37
C VAL A 263 15.54 -6.26 -3.17
N LYS A 264 14.51 -5.92 -2.42
CA LYS A 264 14.07 -4.53 -2.25
C LYS A 264 14.10 -4.14 -0.78
N LEU A 265 14.70 -2.98 -0.49
CA LEU A 265 14.64 -2.35 0.82
C LEU A 265 14.01 -0.96 0.71
N GLY A 266 13.07 -0.67 1.60
CA GLY A 266 12.58 0.68 1.86
C GLY A 266 12.76 1.03 3.32
N GLY A 267 12.81 2.33 3.58
CA GLY A 267 13.02 2.93 4.89
C GLY A 267 13.59 4.32 4.68
N ASP A 268 13.17 5.28 5.46
CA ASP A 268 13.64 6.66 5.28
C ASP A 268 14.10 7.20 6.62
N PRO A 269 15.30 7.79 6.71
CA PRO A 269 15.84 8.34 7.95
C PRO A 269 15.07 9.59 8.41
N GLU A 270 14.39 10.28 7.49
CA GLU A 270 13.68 11.51 7.74
C GLU A 270 12.33 11.53 6.99
N ASP A 271 11.33 12.12 7.63
CA ASP A 271 10.02 12.38 7.03
C ASP A 271 10.05 13.70 6.21
N VAL A 272 10.43 13.61 4.94
CA VAL A 272 10.40 14.76 4.02
C VAL A 272 8.97 14.96 3.51
N ARG A 273 8.31 16.03 3.99
CA ARG A 273 6.95 16.38 3.60
C ARG A 273 6.90 16.99 2.19
N LEU A 274 5.89 16.58 1.43
CA LEU A 274 5.60 17.10 0.09
C LEU A 274 4.29 17.90 0.13
N ASP A 275 4.40 19.20 -0.15
CA ASP A 275 3.26 20.11 -0.11
C ASP A 275 2.65 20.30 -1.51
N GLY A 276 1.44 19.77 -1.68
CA GLY A 276 0.64 19.90 -2.90
C GLY A 276 1.07 19.01 -4.05
N ILE A 277 0.24 19.01 -5.10
CA ILE A 277 0.35 18.12 -6.25
C ILE A 277 1.67 18.30 -7.03
N GLY A 278 2.17 19.55 -7.14
CA GLY A 278 3.42 19.84 -7.84
C GLY A 278 4.61 19.12 -7.20
N ALA A 279 4.80 19.30 -5.88
CA ALA A 279 5.88 18.64 -5.14
C ALA A 279 5.79 17.12 -5.20
N ILE A 280 4.57 16.54 -5.11
CA ILE A 280 4.37 15.11 -5.21
C ILE A 280 4.74 14.59 -6.61
N ASN A 281 4.32 15.29 -7.67
CA ASN A 281 4.62 14.91 -9.04
C ASN A 281 6.12 15.04 -9.36
N ASP A 282 6.77 16.11 -8.89
CA ASP A 282 8.21 16.32 -9.06
C ASP A 282 9.01 15.23 -8.35
N TRP A 283 8.56 14.84 -7.15
CA TRP A 283 9.16 13.73 -6.41
C TRP A 283 9.11 12.40 -7.18
N PHE A 284 7.97 12.05 -7.75
CA PHE A 284 7.87 10.82 -8.56
C PHE A 284 8.76 10.87 -9.80
N ARG A 285 8.86 12.04 -10.47
CA ARG A 285 9.73 12.23 -11.63
C ARG A 285 11.22 12.15 -11.30
N SER A 286 11.61 12.54 -10.08
CA SER A 286 13.00 12.47 -9.62
C SER A 286 13.55 11.04 -9.53
N GLY A 287 12.67 10.05 -9.32
CA GLY A 287 13.05 8.66 -9.09
C GLY A 287 13.60 8.36 -7.70
N GLY A 288 13.56 9.33 -6.76
CA GLY A 288 13.97 9.15 -5.36
C GLY A 288 15.21 9.96 -4.97
N ASN A 289 15.67 9.76 -3.74
CA ASN A 289 16.83 10.43 -3.16
C ASN A 289 18.07 9.51 -3.16
N PRO A 290 19.15 9.85 -3.87
CA PRO A 290 20.38 9.03 -3.90
C PRO A 290 21.02 8.80 -2.53
N GLN A 291 20.98 9.79 -1.62
CA GLN A 291 21.55 9.65 -0.27
C GLN A 291 20.78 8.62 0.56
N VAL A 292 19.45 8.61 0.43
CA VAL A 292 18.60 7.57 1.06
C VAL A 292 18.90 6.20 0.46
N ARG A 293 19.03 6.08 -0.88
CA ARG A 293 19.46 4.83 -1.53
C ARG A 293 20.78 4.32 -0.98
N ASP A 294 21.80 5.19 -0.83
CA ASP A 294 23.12 4.81 -0.33
C ASP A 294 23.05 4.34 1.13
N ARG A 295 22.22 5.00 1.96
CA ARG A 295 21.96 4.55 3.33
C ARG A 295 21.28 3.18 3.35
N LEU A 296 20.27 2.96 2.51
CA LEU A 296 19.60 1.66 2.39
C LEU A 296 20.54 0.56 1.90
N GLU A 297 21.47 0.88 1.00
CA GLU A 297 22.51 -0.07 0.56
C GLU A 297 23.43 -0.45 1.73
N GLN A 298 23.88 0.51 2.52
CA GLN A 298 24.69 0.24 3.72
C GLN A 298 23.94 -0.68 4.69
N MET A 299 22.68 -0.38 5.01
CA MET A 299 21.83 -1.21 5.88
C MET A 299 21.67 -2.63 5.35
N THR A 300 21.50 -2.76 4.03
CA THR A 300 21.39 -4.09 3.40
C THR A 300 22.69 -4.89 3.55
N ARG A 301 23.84 -4.27 3.35
CA ARG A 301 25.15 -4.92 3.52
C ARG A 301 25.45 -5.28 4.98
N GLU A 302 24.97 -4.49 5.93
CA GLU A 302 25.06 -4.80 7.36
C GLU A 302 24.17 -5.99 7.75
N LEU A 303 22.94 -6.02 7.27
CA LEU A 303 21.97 -7.07 7.57
C LEU A 303 22.26 -8.38 6.79
N MET A 304 22.71 -8.25 5.54
CA MET A 304 22.95 -9.37 4.62
C MET A 304 24.34 -9.24 3.97
N PRO A 305 25.43 -9.44 4.74
CA PRO A 305 26.79 -9.21 4.24
C PRO A 305 27.19 -10.11 3.05
N ASP A 306 26.56 -11.26 2.93
CA ASP A 306 26.84 -12.24 1.87
C ASP A 306 25.94 -12.06 0.63
N LEU A 307 25.12 -10.98 0.56
CA LEU A 307 24.24 -10.71 -0.57
C LEU A 307 25.03 -10.34 -1.82
N ALA A 308 24.93 -11.16 -2.88
CA ALA A 308 25.64 -10.96 -4.15
C ALA A 308 24.93 -9.92 -5.04
N ILE A 309 25.15 -8.63 -4.75
CA ILE A 309 24.55 -7.51 -5.48
C ILE A 309 25.27 -7.28 -6.80
N ARG A 310 24.54 -7.24 -7.94
CA ARG A 310 25.03 -6.95 -9.29
C ARG A 310 24.92 -5.46 -9.64
N ALA A 311 23.84 -4.82 -9.21
CA ALA A 311 23.59 -3.39 -9.39
C ALA A 311 22.64 -2.88 -8.34
N VAL A 312 22.69 -1.58 -8.06
CA VAL A 312 21.75 -0.90 -7.15
C VAL A 312 21.03 0.19 -7.93
N THR A 313 19.71 0.17 -7.87
CA THR A 313 18.83 1.22 -8.42
C THR A 313 17.88 1.71 -7.36
N MET A 314 17.10 2.75 -7.66
CA MET A 314 16.10 3.29 -6.75
C MET A 314 14.82 3.68 -7.49
N ASP A 315 13.73 3.82 -6.74
CA ASP A 315 12.49 4.40 -7.24
C ASP A 315 11.83 5.26 -6.16
N ALA A 316 11.04 6.24 -6.61
CA ALA A 316 10.28 7.14 -5.74
C ALA A 316 8.90 6.55 -5.40
N CYS A 317 8.47 6.75 -4.17
CA CYS A 317 7.13 6.47 -3.70
C CYS A 317 6.68 7.58 -2.75
N VAL A 318 5.42 7.60 -2.37
CA VAL A 318 4.91 8.45 -1.29
C VAL A 318 4.06 7.64 -0.32
N THR A 319 4.02 8.10 0.93
CA THR A 319 3.08 7.61 1.94
C THR A 319 2.21 8.76 2.43
N THR A 320 0.93 8.47 2.70
CA THR A 320 -0.04 9.46 3.20
C THR A 320 -0.41 9.11 4.62
N TRP A 321 -0.33 10.08 5.52
CA TRP A 321 -0.46 9.92 6.95
C TRP A 321 -1.48 10.90 7.54
N THR A 322 -2.22 10.43 8.53
CA THR A 322 -3.01 11.25 9.44
C THR A 322 -2.26 11.47 10.75
N LYS A 323 -2.68 12.45 11.52
CA LYS A 323 -2.06 12.76 12.83
C LYS A 323 -2.21 11.62 13.85
N ASP A 324 -3.34 10.91 13.83
CA ASP A 324 -3.63 9.79 14.71
C ASP A 324 -3.08 8.44 14.20
N ARG A 325 -2.50 8.44 13.00
CA ARG A 325 -1.98 7.25 12.32
C ARG A 325 -3.02 6.17 12.06
N LEU A 326 -4.28 6.59 11.80
CA LEU A 326 -5.40 5.76 11.36
C LEU A 326 -5.91 6.27 10.00
N PRO A 327 -6.55 5.43 9.17
CA PRO A 327 -7.11 5.90 7.89
C PRO A 327 -8.22 6.92 8.10
N GLU A 328 -8.29 7.92 7.22
CA GLU A 328 -9.43 8.83 7.17
C GLU A 328 -10.55 8.18 6.34
N ILE A 329 -11.58 7.65 7.02
CA ILE A 329 -12.78 7.05 6.40
C ILE A 329 -14.00 7.67 7.07
N ARG A 330 -14.56 8.71 6.43
CA ARG A 330 -15.71 9.46 6.99
C ARG A 330 -16.49 10.20 5.92
N HIS A 331 -17.72 10.59 6.23
CA HIS A 331 -18.45 11.55 5.43
C HIS A 331 -17.83 12.97 5.54
N LEU A 332 -17.88 13.71 4.45
CA LEU A 332 -17.48 15.12 4.37
C LEU A 332 -18.71 16.02 4.22
N GLY A 333 -19.76 15.50 3.62
CA GLY A 333 -21.06 16.11 3.41
C GLY A 333 -22.12 15.02 3.26
N ASP A 334 -23.30 15.37 2.75
CA ASP A 334 -24.42 14.44 2.59
C ASP A 334 -24.17 13.40 1.49
N ARG A 335 -23.34 13.76 0.50
CA ARG A 335 -23.09 12.99 -0.73
C ARG A 335 -21.65 12.66 -0.97
N VAL A 336 -20.72 13.28 -0.24
CA VAL A 336 -19.28 13.09 -0.40
C VAL A 336 -18.70 12.42 0.84
N ALA A 337 -17.92 11.37 0.62
CA ALA A 337 -17.13 10.70 1.65
C ALA A 337 -15.68 10.56 1.21
N VAL A 338 -14.77 10.36 2.16
CA VAL A 338 -13.35 10.16 1.94
C VAL A 338 -12.90 8.80 2.47
N CYS A 339 -11.95 8.18 1.76
CA CYS A 339 -11.25 6.96 2.17
C CYS A 339 -9.78 7.09 1.76
N THR A 340 -8.92 7.53 2.67
CA THR A 340 -7.52 7.85 2.37
C THR A 340 -6.60 7.55 3.56
N ALA A 341 -5.31 7.86 3.40
CA ALA A 341 -4.25 7.75 4.40
C ALA A 341 -3.96 6.31 4.87
N GLY A 342 -3.13 5.62 4.10
CA GLY A 342 -2.70 4.25 4.43
C GLY A 342 -1.68 4.15 5.56
N ASN A 343 -1.11 5.26 6.03
CA ASN A 343 -0.17 5.33 7.16
C ASN A 343 0.94 4.26 7.09
N GLY A 344 1.57 4.09 5.92
CA GLY A 344 2.61 3.08 5.69
C GLY A 344 2.11 1.63 5.59
N SER A 345 0.86 1.34 6.02
CA SER A 345 0.29 -0.01 6.03
C SER A 345 -0.79 -0.25 4.97
N GLY A 346 -1.14 0.76 4.19
CA GLY A 346 -2.32 0.76 3.32
C GLY A 346 -2.35 -0.31 2.23
N ALA A 347 -1.20 -0.75 1.70
CA ALA A 347 -1.19 -1.69 0.59
C ALA A 347 -1.83 -3.04 0.96
N LYS A 348 -1.35 -3.68 2.02
CA LYS A 348 -1.85 -4.98 2.50
C LYS A 348 -3.29 -4.92 3.04
N CYS A 349 -3.70 -3.75 3.51
CA CYS A 349 -5.02 -3.52 4.11
C CYS A 349 -6.03 -2.92 3.12
N SER A 350 -5.64 -2.65 1.88
CA SER A 350 -6.40 -1.85 0.92
C SER A 350 -7.78 -2.41 0.62
N ASP A 351 -7.92 -3.73 0.59
CA ASP A 351 -9.20 -4.36 0.30
C ASP A 351 -10.23 -4.08 1.41
N GLU A 352 -9.86 -4.25 2.68
CA GLU A 352 -10.77 -3.97 3.81
C GLU A 352 -11.05 -2.47 3.95
N LEU A 353 -10.04 -1.62 3.77
CA LEU A 353 -10.23 -0.17 3.86
C LEU A 353 -11.15 0.33 2.73
N GLY A 354 -10.96 -0.16 1.51
CA GLY A 354 -11.87 0.12 0.38
C GLY A 354 -13.29 -0.39 0.63
N ARG A 355 -13.45 -1.58 1.24
CA ARG A 355 -14.75 -2.12 1.65
C ARG A 355 -15.45 -1.21 2.68
N ARG A 356 -14.70 -0.70 3.66
CA ARG A 356 -15.26 0.25 4.65
C ARG A 356 -15.68 1.56 3.98
N GLY A 357 -14.88 2.09 3.04
CA GLY A 357 -15.26 3.26 2.24
C GLY A 357 -16.51 3.01 1.39
N ALA A 358 -16.62 1.84 0.75
CA ALA A 358 -17.79 1.43 -0.01
C ALA A 358 -19.04 1.32 0.87
N ALA A 359 -18.93 0.68 2.03
CA ALA A 359 -20.04 0.56 2.98
C ALA A 359 -20.49 1.93 3.51
N LEU A 360 -19.54 2.82 3.77
CA LEU A 360 -19.83 4.16 4.27
C LEU A 360 -20.64 4.98 3.25
N ILE A 361 -20.21 5.02 1.98
CA ILE A 361 -20.87 5.84 0.97
C ILE A 361 -22.27 5.32 0.60
N LEU A 362 -22.59 4.06 0.90
CA LEU A 362 -23.92 3.50 0.71
C LEU A 362 -24.91 3.91 1.80
N LYS A 363 -24.42 4.25 3.01
CA LYS A 363 -25.25 4.72 4.13
C LYS A 363 -25.50 6.23 4.02
N LYS A 364 -26.63 6.71 4.54
CA LYS A 364 -26.85 8.15 4.75
C LYS A 364 -26.12 8.58 6.02
N GLN A 365 -25.71 9.85 6.07
CA GLN A 365 -25.05 10.40 7.26
C GLN A 365 -25.96 10.31 8.51
N GLU A 366 -27.27 10.46 8.34
CA GLU A 366 -28.29 10.35 9.41
C GLU A 366 -28.42 8.94 10.01
N GLU A 367 -27.99 7.89 9.32
CA GLU A 367 -28.04 6.50 9.79
C GLU A 367 -26.82 6.12 10.67
N LEU A 368 -25.90 7.06 10.90
CA LEU A 368 -24.65 6.87 11.65
C LEU A 368 -24.62 7.67 12.97
N ALA A 369 -25.63 8.49 13.23
CA ALA A 369 -25.86 9.19 14.49
C ALA A 369 -26.76 8.35 15.41
#